data_b4c86ff218c33406bf0e3f28fbfe1785
#
_entry.id   b4c86ff218c33406bf0e3f28fbfe1785
#
_cell.length_a   1.000
_cell.length_b   1.000
_cell.length_c   1.000
_cell.angle_alpha   90.00
_cell.angle_beta   90.00
_cell.angle_gamma   90.00
#
_symmetry.space_group_name_H-M   'P 1'
#
loop_
_entity.id
_entity.type
_entity.pdbx_description
1 polymer ?
#
loop_
_entity_poly.entity_id
_entity_poly.type
_entity_poly.pdbx_seq_one_letter_code
_entity_poly.pdbx_strand_id
1 'polypeptide(L)'
;GGELYQACDLDSERNYYPPTLITEVDSSHPLVQEEIFGPVLVSMTFRTQSEAIELANNSRYGLAASIWSENINRAMDVAPKVKAGVVWINCHNQFDASCGFGGIKESGFGREGGKEGLYEYLKPEGLQTSTKPPTSSASYKEEAIDRTLKFYIGGKQVRPDGGHSIATFNADGSLAAYVGSGNRKDIRNAISAASKASSWGLLSGHGRAQIIYFIAENLSIRESEWVDRLINLCGITKKQAKAEFDESISRLFSYAAWADKYDGAVHSAPYRGVTMALPEPVGILAQIAPEHSPLLSTISLIAPAIA
;
A
#
# COMPACT_ATOMS: atom_id res chain seq x y z
N GLY A 1 -19.64 -32.05 4.58
CA GLY A 1 -19.45 -31.55 5.91
C GLY A 1 -18.17 -32.09 6.50
N GLY A 2 -17.55 -31.32 7.37
CA GLY A 2 -16.32 -31.70 8.05
C GLY A 2 -16.58 -32.67 9.21
N GLU A 3 -15.49 -33.20 9.78
CA GLU A 3 -15.52 -33.97 11.02
C GLU A 3 -15.25 -33.05 12.22
N LEU A 4 -15.97 -33.30 13.33
CA LEU A 4 -15.91 -32.51 14.52
C LEU A 4 -15.48 -33.38 15.71
N TYR A 5 -14.43 -32.95 16.42
CA TYR A 5 -13.90 -33.62 17.62
C TYR A 5 -13.95 -32.64 18.79
N GLN A 6 -14.56 -33.08 19.89
CA GLN A 6 -14.63 -32.31 21.14
C GLN A 6 -13.92 -33.07 22.25
N ALA A 7 -13.10 -32.37 23.02
CA ALA A 7 -12.26 -32.97 24.07
C ALA A 7 -13.04 -33.41 25.30
N CYS A 8 -14.21 -32.83 25.55
CA CYS A 8 -15.07 -33.15 26.71
C CYS A 8 -16.51 -32.71 26.45
N ASP A 9 -17.43 -33.32 27.17
CA ASP A 9 -18.81 -32.83 27.28
C ASP A 9 -18.88 -31.77 28.38
N LEU A 10 -19.55 -30.69 28.11
CA LEU A 10 -19.79 -29.60 29.06
C LEU A 10 -21.29 -29.46 29.33
N ASP A 11 -21.63 -28.99 30.56
CA ASP A 11 -22.99 -28.70 30.95
C ASP A 11 -23.62 -27.64 30.05
N SER A 12 -24.64 -28.02 29.30
CA SER A 12 -25.35 -27.16 28.33
C SER A 12 -26.12 -26.01 28.97
N GLU A 13 -26.32 -26.04 30.31
CA GLU A 13 -27.01 -24.97 31.04
C GLU A 13 -26.09 -23.76 31.31
N ARG A 14 -24.79 -23.91 31.08
CA ARG A 14 -23.78 -22.85 31.25
C ARG A 14 -23.27 -22.37 29.88
N ASN A 15 -22.87 -21.11 29.80
CA ASN A 15 -22.29 -20.48 28.58
C ASN A 15 -20.85 -20.94 28.33
N TYR A 16 -20.58 -22.24 28.47
CA TYR A 16 -19.28 -22.86 28.14
C TYR A 16 -19.37 -23.59 26.79
N TYR A 17 -18.28 -23.48 26.02
CA TYR A 17 -18.12 -24.25 24.77
C TYR A 17 -16.89 -25.14 24.90
N PRO A 18 -16.99 -26.45 24.56
CA PRO A 18 -15.85 -27.35 24.68
C PRO A 18 -14.77 -27.04 23.62
N PRO A 19 -13.48 -27.21 23.93
CA PRO A 19 -12.43 -27.18 22.91
C PRO A 19 -12.76 -28.10 21.75
N THR A 20 -12.82 -27.54 20.54
CA THR A 20 -13.32 -28.23 19.37
C THR A 20 -12.28 -28.20 18.24
N LEU A 21 -11.97 -29.37 17.67
CA LEU A 21 -11.20 -29.50 16.44
C LEU A 21 -12.15 -29.86 15.30
N ILE A 22 -12.03 -29.15 14.18
CA ILE A 22 -12.78 -29.40 12.95
C ILE A 22 -11.79 -29.76 11.85
N THR A 23 -12.03 -30.89 11.18
CA THR A 23 -11.20 -31.37 10.06
C THR A 23 -12.06 -31.62 8.82
N GLU A 24 -11.45 -31.94 7.69
CA GLU A 24 -12.12 -32.30 6.43
C GLU A 24 -13.12 -31.25 5.92
N VAL A 25 -12.82 -29.98 6.12
CA VAL A 25 -13.57 -28.86 5.56
C VAL A 25 -12.85 -28.25 4.37
N ASP A 26 -13.61 -27.79 3.40
CA ASP A 26 -13.09 -27.05 2.25
C ASP A 26 -12.58 -25.67 2.68
N SER A 27 -11.52 -25.19 2.02
CA SER A 27 -10.93 -23.88 2.30
C SER A 27 -11.89 -22.70 2.08
N SER A 28 -12.98 -22.90 1.33
CA SER A 28 -14.05 -21.92 1.13
C SER A 28 -15.15 -21.96 2.21
N HIS A 29 -15.09 -22.93 3.11
CA HIS A 29 -16.11 -23.09 4.14
C HIS A 29 -16.15 -21.89 5.11
N PRO A 30 -17.32 -21.41 5.55
CA PRO A 30 -17.43 -20.27 6.48
C PRO A 30 -16.57 -20.44 7.74
N LEU A 31 -16.49 -21.63 8.33
CA LEU A 31 -15.64 -21.92 9.50
C LEU A 31 -14.12 -21.72 9.26
N VAL A 32 -13.69 -21.68 8.00
CA VAL A 32 -12.31 -21.39 7.59
C VAL A 32 -12.14 -19.90 7.31
N GLN A 33 -13.20 -19.24 6.79
CA GLN A 33 -13.13 -17.86 6.30
C GLN A 33 -13.55 -16.83 7.34
N GLU A 34 -14.32 -17.21 8.35
CA GLU A 34 -14.84 -16.29 9.37
C GLU A 34 -14.12 -16.50 10.71
N GLU A 35 -13.98 -15.42 11.47
CA GLU A 35 -13.43 -15.47 12.81
C GLU A 35 -14.48 -16.01 13.80
N ILE A 36 -14.23 -17.20 14.34
CA ILE A 36 -15.19 -17.85 15.26
C ILE A 36 -15.17 -17.20 16.66
N PHE A 37 -14.03 -16.65 17.06
CA PHE A 37 -13.80 -16.02 18.36
C PHE A 37 -14.13 -16.92 19.57
N GLY A 38 -13.72 -18.19 19.50
CA GLY A 38 -13.95 -19.21 20.53
C GLY A 38 -12.92 -20.33 20.49
N PRO A 39 -13.02 -21.34 21.37
CA PRO A 39 -12.07 -22.45 21.48
C PRO A 39 -12.25 -23.47 20.35
N VAL A 40 -12.17 -23.03 19.11
CA VAL A 40 -12.36 -23.83 17.89
C VAL A 40 -11.11 -23.72 17.04
N LEU A 41 -10.56 -24.87 16.65
CA LEU A 41 -9.46 -25.00 15.72
C LEU A 41 -9.93 -25.72 14.45
N VAL A 42 -9.68 -25.12 13.31
CA VAL A 42 -9.89 -25.77 12.01
C VAL A 42 -8.55 -26.28 11.49
N SER A 43 -8.49 -27.54 11.06
CA SER A 43 -7.28 -28.15 10.52
C SER A 43 -7.47 -28.57 9.07
N MET A 44 -6.50 -28.24 8.24
CA MET A 44 -6.43 -28.65 6.84
C MET A 44 -5.05 -29.22 6.54
N THR A 45 -4.97 -30.17 5.64
CA THR A 45 -3.72 -30.75 5.18
C THR A 45 -3.22 -30.05 3.91
N PHE A 46 -1.92 -30.06 3.70
CA PHE A 46 -1.28 -29.57 2.48
C PHE A 46 -0.20 -30.55 2.01
N ARG A 47 0.15 -30.52 0.73
CA ARG A 47 1.14 -31.40 0.12
C ARG A 47 2.47 -30.72 -0.15
N THR A 48 2.42 -29.41 -0.42
CA THR A 48 3.59 -28.61 -0.78
C THR A 48 3.68 -27.35 0.06
N GLN A 49 4.89 -26.80 0.16
CA GLN A 49 5.12 -25.52 0.83
C GLN A 49 4.31 -24.37 0.19
N SER A 50 4.19 -24.36 -1.13
CA SER A 50 3.40 -23.34 -1.85
C SER A 50 1.91 -23.43 -1.50
N GLU A 51 1.37 -24.64 -1.45
CA GLU A 51 -0.02 -24.88 -1.04
C GLU A 51 -0.27 -24.44 0.40
N ALA A 52 0.67 -24.71 1.32
CA ALA A 52 0.57 -24.26 2.71
C ALA A 52 0.50 -22.71 2.79
N ILE A 53 1.32 -22.00 2.01
CA ILE A 53 1.32 -20.53 1.95
C ILE A 53 0.01 -20.03 1.35
N GLU A 54 -0.49 -20.65 0.29
CA GLU A 54 -1.76 -20.28 -0.34
C GLU A 54 -2.92 -20.45 0.62
N LEU A 55 -3.02 -21.60 1.32
CA LEU A 55 -4.05 -21.86 2.32
C LEU A 55 -3.97 -20.87 3.48
N ALA A 56 -2.79 -20.62 4.02
CA ALA A 56 -2.60 -19.65 5.11
C ALA A 56 -2.99 -18.23 4.70
N ASN A 57 -2.78 -17.87 3.44
CA ASN A 57 -3.11 -16.55 2.91
C ASN A 57 -4.55 -16.42 2.41
N ASN A 58 -5.27 -17.52 2.23
CA ASN A 58 -6.66 -17.57 1.77
C ASN A 58 -7.64 -17.20 2.91
N SER A 59 -7.45 -16.03 3.48
CA SER A 59 -8.29 -15.44 4.52
C SER A 59 -8.29 -13.93 4.36
N ARG A 60 -9.39 -13.29 4.73
CA ARG A 60 -9.48 -11.83 4.83
C ARG A 60 -8.76 -11.26 6.05
N TYR A 61 -8.37 -12.09 7.00
CA TYR A 61 -7.65 -11.73 8.20
C TYR A 61 -6.13 -11.95 8.04
N GLY A 62 -5.36 -11.34 8.91
CA GLY A 62 -3.91 -11.47 8.94
C GLY A 62 -3.31 -10.90 10.22
N LEU A 63 -3.74 -11.40 11.39
CA LEU A 63 -3.20 -10.93 12.66
C LEU A 63 -1.84 -11.53 12.93
N ALA A 64 -1.78 -12.85 13.06
CA ALA A 64 -0.57 -13.56 13.42
C ALA A 64 -0.53 -14.98 12.84
N ALA A 65 0.66 -15.53 12.70
CA ALA A 65 0.88 -16.90 12.27
C ALA A 65 2.04 -17.55 13.05
N SER A 66 2.06 -18.87 13.10
CA SER A 66 3.19 -19.66 13.63
C SER A 66 3.62 -20.70 12.62
N ILE A 67 4.92 -20.82 12.41
CA ILE A 67 5.53 -21.80 11.53
C ILE A 67 6.38 -22.74 12.36
N TRP A 68 6.11 -24.05 12.28
CA TRP A 68 6.84 -25.07 12.98
C TRP A 68 7.60 -25.94 11.98
N SER A 69 8.92 -25.95 12.04
CA SER A 69 9.77 -26.76 11.17
C SER A 69 11.13 -26.99 11.79
N GLU A 70 11.65 -28.21 11.68
CA GLU A 70 13.04 -28.53 12.02
C GLU A 70 14.03 -27.91 11.00
N ASN A 71 13.57 -27.67 9.78
CA ASN A 71 14.37 -27.01 8.75
C ASN A 71 14.21 -25.49 8.84
N ILE A 72 15.17 -24.85 9.49
CA ILE A 72 15.18 -23.38 9.68
C ILE A 72 15.17 -22.62 8.36
N ASN A 73 15.84 -23.08 7.33
CA ASN A 73 15.85 -22.43 6.02
C ASN A 73 14.44 -22.40 5.40
N ARG A 74 13.70 -23.49 5.55
CA ARG A 74 12.31 -23.57 5.10
C ARG A 74 11.42 -22.61 5.89
N ALA A 75 11.57 -22.56 7.21
CA ALA A 75 10.79 -21.64 8.05
C ALA A 75 11.05 -20.18 7.68
N MET A 76 12.32 -19.81 7.48
CA MET A 76 12.73 -18.46 7.07
C MET A 76 12.29 -18.11 5.64
N ASP A 77 12.19 -19.09 4.74
CA ASP A 77 11.65 -18.86 3.38
C ASP A 77 10.12 -18.67 3.37
N VAL A 78 9.40 -19.35 4.27
CA VAL A 78 7.94 -19.27 4.36
C VAL A 78 7.49 -18.01 5.09
N ALA A 79 8.17 -17.62 6.16
CA ALA A 79 7.72 -16.54 7.06
C ALA A 79 7.38 -15.24 6.33
N PRO A 80 8.20 -14.68 5.43
CA PRO A 80 7.88 -13.44 4.72
C PRO A 80 6.79 -13.61 3.65
N LYS A 81 6.40 -14.84 3.33
CA LYS A 81 5.36 -15.14 2.32
C LYS A 81 3.97 -15.30 2.96
N VAL A 82 3.90 -15.54 4.26
CA VAL A 82 2.65 -15.60 5.01
C VAL A 82 2.17 -14.18 5.31
N LYS A 83 0.96 -13.87 4.89
CA LYS A 83 0.35 -12.54 5.05
C LYS A 83 -0.28 -12.38 6.44
N ALA A 84 0.57 -12.17 7.45
CA ALA A 84 0.21 -11.88 8.82
C ALA A 84 1.11 -10.76 9.37
N GLY A 85 0.58 -9.96 10.29
CA GLY A 85 1.34 -8.86 10.88
C GLY A 85 2.49 -9.32 11.77
N VAL A 86 2.36 -10.51 12.38
CA VAL A 86 3.41 -11.18 13.14
C VAL A 86 3.52 -12.65 12.72
N VAL A 87 4.74 -13.14 12.53
CA VAL A 87 4.99 -14.55 12.23
C VAL A 87 6.03 -15.10 13.21
N TRP A 88 5.62 -16.06 14.01
CA TRP A 88 6.52 -16.80 14.91
C TRP A 88 7.12 -18.03 14.22
N ILE A 89 8.37 -18.31 14.50
CA ILE A 89 9.07 -19.51 14.00
C ILE A 89 9.43 -20.38 15.20
N ASN A 90 8.93 -21.61 15.22
CA ASN A 90 9.13 -22.61 16.28
C ASN A 90 8.77 -22.10 17.68
N CYS A 91 7.87 -21.13 17.74
CA CYS A 91 7.28 -20.63 18.99
C CYS A 91 5.86 -20.12 18.67
N HIS A 92 5.14 -19.70 19.71
CA HIS A 92 3.82 -19.13 19.60
C HIS A 92 3.58 -18.16 20.73
N ASN A 93 2.86 -17.07 20.43
CA ASN A 93 2.38 -16.12 21.42
C ASN A 93 3.48 -15.48 22.28
N GLN A 94 4.65 -15.22 21.70
CA GLN A 94 5.75 -14.52 22.34
C GLN A 94 5.61 -13.03 22.07
N PHE A 95 5.41 -12.25 23.15
CA PHE A 95 5.22 -10.80 23.08
C PHE A 95 6.26 -10.09 23.92
N ASP A 96 6.69 -8.92 23.44
CA ASP A 96 7.51 -7.99 24.20
C ASP A 96 7.15 -6.55 23.84
N ALA A 97 7.12 -5.67 24.85
CA ALA A 97 6.76 -4.26 24.66
C ALA A 97 7.73 -3.49 23.75
N SER A 98 8.93 -3.99 23.52
CA SER A 98 9.90 -3.39 22.60
C SER A 98 9.63 -3.69 21.13
N CYS A 99 8.71 -4.61 20.84
CA CYS A 99 8.40 -5.08 19.50
C CYS A 99 6.98 -4.73 19.11
N GLY A 100 6.77 -4.20 17.90
CA GLY A 100 5.44 -3.91 17.40
C GLY A 100 4.63 -5.19 17.16
N PHE A 101 3.40 -5.24 17.69
CA PHE A 101 2.42 -6.27 17.43
C PHE A 101 1.17 -5.67 16.78
N GLY A 102 0.65 -6.31 15.78
CA GLY A 102 -0.59 -5.90 15.12
C GLY A 102 -0.83 -6.68 13.84
N GLY A 103 -2.01 -6.49 13.27
CA GLY A 103 -2.48 -7.20 12.08
C GLY A 103 -2.21 -6.49 10.77
N ILE A 104 -2.67 -7.14 9.73
CA ILE A 104 -2.86 -6.61 8.38
C ILE A 104 -4.24 -7.04 7.87
N LYS A 105 -4.65 -6.62 6.70
CA LYS A 105 -5.95 -6.89 6.10
C LYS A 105 -7.09 -6.45 7.04
N GLU A 106 -8.16 -7.25 7.18
CA GLU A 106 -9.29 -6.95 8.06
C GLU A 106 -9.00 -7.14 9.56
N SER A 107 -7.85 -7.69 9.93
CA SER A 107 -7.37 -7.69 11.31
C SER A 107 -6.90 -6.33 11.81
N GLY A 108 -6.86 -5.32 10.94
CA GLY A 108 -6.47 -3.95 11.27
C GLY A 108 -5.00 -3.66 10.97
N PHE A 109 -4.62 -2.38 11.05
CA PHE A 109 -3.29 -1.90 10.66
C PHE A 109 -2.53 -1.23 11.82
N GLY A 110 -3.19 -0.95 12.95
CA GLY A 110 -2.55 -0.39 14.14
C GLY A 110 -1.46 -1.31 14.70
N ARG A 111 -0.57 -0.74 15.49
CA ARG A 111 0.47 -1.49 16.20
C ARG A 111 0.44 -1.18 17.68
N GLU A 112 0.64 -2.21 18.50
CA GLU A 112 0.89 -2.10 19.94
C GLU A 112 2.35 -2.43 20.20
N GLY A 113 2.95 -1.76 21.17
CA GLY A 113 4.37 -1.92 21.48
C GLY A 113 5.29 -1.36 20.39
N GLY A 114 6.58 -1.41 20.65
CA GLY A 114 7.61 -0.87 19.78
C GLY A 114 7.50 0.64 19.52
N LYS A 115 8.32 1.12 18.63
CA LYS A 115 8.29 2.52 18.18
C LYS A 115 7.00 2.82 17.38
N GLU A 116 6.51 1.85 16.66
CA GLU A 116 5.31 1.92 15.83
C GLU A 116 4.07 2.16 16.70
N GLY A 117 3.95 1.46 17.83
CA GLY A 117 2.86 1.64 18.78
C GLY A 117 2.84 3.03 19.42
N LEU A 118 4.01 3.64 19.61
CA LEU A 118 4.09 5.02 20.12
C LEU A 118 3.50 6.02 19.12
N TYR A 119 3.70 5.81 17.82
CA TYR A 119 3.21 6.72 16.79
C TYR A 119 1.69 6.81 16.72
N GLU A 120 0.95 5.77 17.12
CA GLU A 120 -0.51 5.78 17.18
C GLU A 120 -1.07 6.85 18.15
N TYR A 121 -0.27 7.28 19.13
CA TYR A 121 -0.64 8.30 20.12
C TYR A 121 -0.13 9.70 19.78
N LEU A 122 0.58 9.88 18.65
CA LEU A 122 1.18 11.14 18.25
C LEU A 122 0.43 11.75 17.07
N LYS A 123 0.22 13.06 17.11
CA LYS A 123 -0.25 13.83 15.95
C LYS A 123 0.94 14.35 15.15
N PRO A 124 1.00 14.12 13.82
CA PRO A 124 1.97 14.81 12.98
C PRO A 124 1.78 16.33 13.07
N GLU A 125 2.86 17.06 13.30
CA GLU A 125 2.83 18.51 13.32
C GLU A 125 2.57 19.04 11.90
N GLY A 126 1.61 19.93 11.70
CA GLY A 126 1.38 20.62 10.42
C GLY A 126 0.23 20.13 9.54
N LEU A 127 -0.65 19.23 10.01
CA LEU A 127 -1.89 18.91 9.28
C LEU A 127 -2.85 20.11 9.30
N GLN A 128 -2.79 20.94 8.26
CA GLN A 128 -3.81 21.96 7.98
C GLN A 128 -4.95 21.33 7.16
N THR A 129 -6.17 21.51 7.65
CA THR A 129 -7.39 21.13 6.91
C THR A 129 -7.59 22.03 5.71
N SER A 130 -7.64 21.44 4.52
CA SER A 130 -7.84 22.11 3.23
C SER A 130 -9.22 22.78 3.14
N THR A 131 -9.25 24.00 2.63
CA THR A 131 -10.45 24.73 2.22
C THR A 131 -10.93 24.26 0.83
N LYS A 132 -12.25 24.31 0.61
CA LYS A 132 -12.94 23.84 -0.61
C LYS A 132 -12.40 24.48 -1.90
N PRO A 133 -12.35 23.71 -3.02
CA PRO A 133 -11.95 24.22 -4.32
C PRO A 133 -13.01 25.14 -4.96
N PRO A 134 -12.61 26.09 -5.81
CA PRO A 134 -13.54 26.92 -6.57
C PRO A 134 -14.14 26.14 -7.76
N THR A 135 -15.43 26.25 -7.93
CA THR A 135 -16.17 25.74 -9.10
C THR A 135 -16.22 26.82 -10.19
N SER A 136 -15.65 26.55 -11.37
CA SER A 136 -15.87 27.38 -12.54
C SER A 136 -16.57 26.59 -13.65
N SER A 137 -17.64 27.17 -14.20
CA SER A 137 -18.38 26.68 -15.35
C SER A 137 -18.14 27.61 -16.53
N ALA A 138 -17.49 27.13 -17.58
CA ALA A 138 -17.40 27.84 -18.86
C ALA A 138 -17.73 26.89 -20.02
N SER A 139 -18.50 27.37 -21.00
CA SER A 139 -18.91 26.62 -22.19
C SER A 139 -17.89 26.81 -23.32
N TYR A 140 -17.53 25.76 -24.03
CA TYR A 140 -16.52 25.74 -25.09
C TYR A 140 -17.04 25.20 -26.42
N LYS A 141 -16.45 25.70 -27.54
CA LYS A 141 -16.60 25.16 -28.89
C LYS A 141 -15.66 23.98 -29.11
N GLU A 142 -16.18 22.88 -29.63
CA GLU A 142 -15.39 21.71 -30.04
C GLU A 142 -14.35 22.04 -31.12
N GLU A 143 -13.09 21.64 -30.90
CA GLU A 143 -12.04 21.65 -31.90
C GLU A 143 -12.09 20.40 -32.79
N ALA A 144 -11.76 20.52 -34.07
CA ALA A 144 -11.78 19.42 -35.06
C ALA A 144 -10.72 18.32 -34.80
N ILE A 145 -9.74 18.56 -33.95
CA ILE A 145 -8.67 17.62 -33.58
C ILE A 145 -8.76 17.30 -32.10
N ASP A 146 -8.95 16.03 -31.76
CA ASP A 146 -8.95 15.55 -30.37
C ASP A 146 -7.55 15.63 -29.75
N ARG A 147 -7.31 16.68 -28.95
CA ARG A 147 -6.07 16.93 -28.20
C ARG A 147 -6.20 16.56 -26.72
N THR A 148 -7.22 15.76 -26.34
CA THR A 148 -7.45 15.35 -24.96
C THR A 148 -6.28 14.54 -24.42
N LEU A 149 -5.74 14.98 -23.28
CA LEU A 149 -4.72 14.24 -22.56
C LEU A 149 -5.32 12.94 -22.03
N LYS A 150 -4.65 11.84 -22.34
CA LYS A 150 -5.11 10.49 -22.00
C LYS A 150 -4.61 10.10 -20.62
N PHE A 151 -5.30 9.13 -19.99
CA PHE A 151 -4.77 8.46 -18.82
C PHE A 151 -3.53 7.65 -19.15
N TYR A 152 -2.68 7.44 -18.15
CA TYR A 152 -1.54 6.53 -18.26
C TYR A 152 -1.80 5.33 -17.36
N ILE A 153 -2.23 4.21 -17.95
CA ILE A 153 -2.64 3.00 -17.26
C ILE A 153 -1.90 1.80 -17.85
N GLY A 154 -1.25 1.01 -17.00
CA GLY A 154 -0.54 -0.19 -17.43
C GLY A 154 0.61 0.08 -18.41
N GLY A 155 1.34 1.18 -18.21
CA GLY A 155 2.49 1.55 -19.03
C GLY A 155 2.15 2.16 -20.40
N LYS A 156 0.89 2.55 -20.64
CA LYS A 156 0.45 3.12 -21.94
C LYS A 156 -0.63 4.17 -21.79
N GLN A 157 -0.77 5.00 -22.81
CA GLN A 157 -1.82 6.00 -22.90
C GLN A 157 -3.17 5.34 -23.23
N VAL A 158 -4.21 5.63 -22.42
CA VAL A 158 -5.55 5.06 -22.54
C VAL A 158 -6.58 6.18 -22.57
N ARG A 159 -7.54 6.13 -23.49
CA ARG A 159 -8.67 7.05 -23.50
C ARG A 159 -9.62 6.73 -22.34
N PRO A 160 -10.33 7.76 -21.79
CA PRO A 160 -11.42 7.52 -20.83
C PRO A 160 -12.46 6.57 -21.42
N ASP A 161 -12.95 5.62 -20.61
CA ASP A 161 -13.96 4.64 -21.03
C ASP A 161 -15.26 5.31 -21.54
N GLY A 162 -15.68 6.39 -20.87
CA GLY A 162 -16.85 7.16 -21.26
C GLY A 162 -16.64 8.14 -22.42
N GLY A 163 -15.40 8.30 -22.92
CA GLY A 163 -15.07 9.28 -23.94
C GLY A 163 -15.21 10.75 -23.53
N HIS A 164 -15.47 11.02 -22.24
CA HIS A 164 -15.66 12.39 -21.74
C HIS A 164 -14.34 13.06 -21.39
N SER A 165 -14.30 14.38 -21.56
CA SER A 165 -13.16 15.22 -21.20
C SER A 165 -13.60 16.44 -20.40
N ILE A 166 -12.67 17.02 -19.64
CA ILE A 166 -12.83 18.25 -18.89
C ILE A 166 -11.82 19.26 -19.40
N ALA A 167 -12.27 20.49 -19.66
CA ALA A 167 -11.39 21.59 -20.02
C ALA A 167 -10.63 22.06 -18.77
N THR A 168 -9.32 22.25 -18.91
CA THR A 168 -8.46 22.88 -17.90
C THR A 168 -7.94 24.19 -18.43
N PHE A 169 -7.78 25.16 -17.56
CA PHE A 169 -7.46 26.53 -17.94
C PHE A 169 -6.15 27.00 -17.32
N ASN A 170 -5.44 27.85 -18.03
CA ASN A 170 -4.35 28.64 -17.49
C ASN A 170 -4.87 29.70 -16.52
N ALA A 171 -3.99 30.27 -15.72
CA ALA A 171 -4.33 31.31 -14.76
C ALA A 171 -4.91 32.59 -15.41
N ASP A 172 -4.62 32.84 -16.68
CA ASP A 172 -5.18 33.95 -17.49
C ASP A 172 -6.57 33.65 -18.07
N GLY A 173 -7.12 32.45 -17.81
CA GLY A 173 -8.42 32.00 -18.32
C GLY A 173 -8.37 31.40 -19.71
N SER A 174 -7.21 31.36 -20.38
CA SER A 174 -7.05 30.67 -21.66
C SER A 174 -7.10 29.14 -21.48
N LEU A 175 -7.54 28.43 -22.51
CA LEU A 175 -7.59 26.98 -22.49
C LEU A 175 -6.16 26.39 -22.43
N ALA A 176 -5.85 25.66 -21.38
CA ALA A 176 -4.58 24.96 -21.24
C ALA A 176 -4.61 23.59 -21.94
N ALA A 177 -5.60 22.77 -21.67
CA ALA A 177 -5.76 21.45 -22.25
C ALA A 177 -7.16 20.86 -21.99
N TYR A 178 -7.52 19.84 -22.73
CA TYR A 178 -8.58 18.89 -22.32
C TYR A 178 -7.94 17.70 -21.62
N VAL A 179 -8.47 17.30 -20.48
CA VAL A 179 -8.06 16.11 -19.73
C VAL A 179 -9.20 15.09 -19.71
N GLY A 180 -8.86 13.81 -19.71
CA GLY A 180 -9.87 12.76 -19.64
C GLY A 180 -10.69 12.83 -18.35
N SER A 181 -12.02 12.69 -18.45
CA SER A 181 -12.90 12.50 -17.31
C SER A 181 -13.08 11.01 -17.04
N GLY A 182 -12.51 10.54 -15.92
CA GLY A 182 -12.54 9.12 -15.55
C GLY A 182 -13.86 8.70 -14.93
N ASN A 183 -14.18 7.43 -15.13
CA ASN A 183 -15.32 6.79 -14.51
C ASN A 183 -14.88 5.59 -13.62
N ARG A 184 -15.84 4.90 -13.02
CA ARG A 184 -15.57 3.73 -12.15
C ARG A 184 -14.79 2.62 -12.87
N LYS A 185 -14.99 2.43 -14.17
CA LYS A 185 -14.30 1.40 -14.96
C LYS A 185 -12.83 1.77 -15.18
N ASP A 186 -12.53 3.05 -15.40
CA ASP A 186 -11.15 3.54 -15.53
C ASP A 186 -10.37 3.33 -14.24
N ILE A 187 -10.99 3.64 -13.09
CA ILE A 187 -10.37 3.39 -11.77
C ILE A 187 -10.13 1.89 -11.56
N ARG A 188 -11.13 1.04 -11.87
CA ARG A 188 -10.95 -0.41 -11.77
C ARG A 188 -9.81 -0.92 -12.65
N ASN A 189 -9.68 -0.39 -13.87
CA ASN A 189 -8.59 -0.75 -14.78
C ASN A 189 -7.23 -0.28 -14.25
N ALA A 190 -7.16 0.90 -13.64
CA ALA A 190 -5.95 1.41 -12.99
C ALA A 190 -5.53 0.54 -11.80
N ILE A 191 -6.47 0.17 -10.92
CA ILE A 191 -6.22 -0.73 -9.78
C ILE A 191 -5.75 -2.10 -10.29
N SER A 192 -6.41 -2.66 -11.31
CA SER A 192 -6.00 -3.93 -11.91
C SER A 192 -4.60 -3.88 -12.52
N ALA A 193 -4.23 -2.76 -13.15
CA ALA A 193 -2.88 -2.55 -13.67
C ALA A 193 -1.84 -2.44 -12.54
N ALA A 194 -2.15 -1.71 -11.48
CA ALA A 194 -1.28 -1.58 -10.30
C ALA A 194 -1.08 -2.95 -9.60
N SER A 195 -2.14 -3.74 -9.47
CA SER A 195 -2.07 -5.11 -8.92
C SER A 195 -1.12 -6.01 -9.73
N LYS A 196 -1.14 -5.90 -11.06
CA LYS A 196 -0.23 -6.67 -11.93
C LYS A 196 1.23 -6.21 -11.84
N ALA A 197 1.49 -5.01 -11.34
CA ALA A 197 2.82 -4.45 -11.15
C ALA A 197 3.43 -4.79 -9.77
N SER A 198 2.90 -5.77 -9.05
CA SER A 198 3.38 -6.21 -7.72
C SER A 198 4.87 -6.62 -7.70
N SER A 199 5.45 -6.99 -8.85
CA SER A 199 6.88 -7.23 -9.00
C SER A 199 7.76 -6.02 -8.67
N TRP A 200 7.21 -4.79 -8.66
CA TRP A 200 7.92 -3.60 -8.19
C TRP A 200 8.41 -3.76 -6.74
N GLY A 201 7.58 -4.30 -5.86
CA GLY A 201 7.94 -4.57 -4.47
C GLY A 201 9.02 -5.64 -4.28
N LEU A 202 9.32 -6.44 -5.33
CA LEU A 202 10.40 -7.43 -5.32
C LEU A 202 11.74 -6.87 -5.81
N LEU A 203 11.77 -5.65 -6.36
CA LEU A 203 13.02 -4.99 -6.72
C LEU A 203 13.83 -4.67 -5.46
N SER A 204 15.14 -4.78 -5.60
CA SER A 204 16.05 -4.30 -4.53
C SER A 204 15.89 -2.81 -4.32
N GLY A 205 16.15 -2.31 -3.10
CA GLY A 205 16.15 -0.88 -2.80
C GLY A 205 17.04 -0.10 -3.77
N HIS A 206 18.22 -0.64 -4.10
CA HIS A 206 19.11 -0.05 -5.10
C HIS A 206 18.47 0.04 -6.49
N GLY A 207 17.75 -0.99 -6.93
CA GLY A 207 17.06 -0.97 -8.23
C GLY A 207 15.95 0.10 -8.27
N ARG A 208 15.18 0.26 -7.20
CA ARG A 208 14.19 1.33 -7.07
C ARG A 208 14.84 2.71 -7.05
N ALA A 209 15.94 2.87 -6.29
CA ALA A 209 16.72 4.10 -6.22
C ALA A 209 17.16 4.57 -7.62
N GLN A 210 17.76 3.67 -8.42
CA GLN A 210 18.23 3.99 -9.77
C GLN A 210 17.09 4.50 -10.67
N ILE A 211 15.90 3.91 -10.59
CA ILE A 211 14.76 4.36 -11.38
C ILE A 211 14.31 5.75 -10.95
N ILE A 212 14.28 6.03 -9.65
CA ILE A 212 13.89 7.36 -9.13
C ILE A 212 14.94 8.41 -9.51
N TYR A 213 16.23 8.11 -9.43
CA TYR A 213 17.30 8.99 -9.92
C TYR A 213 17.12 9.30 -11.41
N PHE A 214 16.85 8.29 -12.22
CA PHE A 214 16.60 8.48 -13.65
C PHE A 214 15.41 9.39 -13.92
N ILE A 215 14.34 9.29 -13.13
CA ILE A 215 13.18 10.20 -13.21
C ILE A 215 13.64 11.64 -12.88
N ALA A 216 14.40 11.82 -11.79
CA ALA A 216 14.89 13.14 -11.37
C ALA A 216 15.78 13.80 -12.45
N GLU A 217 16.70 13.05 -13.02
CA GLU A 217 17.60 13.51 -14.09
C GLU A 217 16.82 13.93 -15.35
N ASN A 218 15.86 13.10 -15.77
CA ASN A 218 15.03 13.41 -16.94
C ASN A 218 14.14 14.64 -16.74
N LEU A 219 13.63 14.85 -15.54
CA LEU A 219 12.89 16.07 -15.21
C LEU A 219 13.84 17.28 -15.21
N SER A 220 15.05 17.15 -14.64
CA SER A 220 16.03 18.24 -14.56
C SER A 220 16.44 18.78 -15.93
N ILE A 221 16.61 17.92 -16.93
CA ILE A 221 16.93 18.31 -18.30
C ILE A 221 15.83 19.20 -18.90
N ARG A 222 14.60 19.09 -18.45
CA ARG A 222 13.42 19.82 -18.94
C ARG A 222 12.97 20.95 -18.02
N GLU A 223 13.87 21.50 -17.18
CA GLU A 223 13.55 22.54 -16.19
C GLU A 223 12.75 23.69 -16.80
N SER A 224 13.22 24.28 -17.89
CA SER A 224 12.57 25.47 -18.53
C SER A 224 11.12 25.16 -18.90
N GLU A 225 10.85 24.00 -19.47
CA GLU A 225 9.50 23.58 -19.86
C GLU A 225 8.58 23.47 -18.63
N TRP A 226 9.06 22.85 -17.55
CA TRP A 226 8.27 22.69 -16.33
C TRP A 226 8.01 24.01 -15.63
N VAL A 227 9.00 24.88 -15.53
CA VAL A 227 8.87 26.23 -14.96
C VAL A 227 7.84 27.06 -15.73
N ASP A 228 7.92 27.07 -17.08
CA ASP A 228 6.97 27.79 -17.91
C ASP A 228 5.53 27.25 -17.77
N ARG A 229 5.38 25.93 -17.68
CA ARG A 229 4.07 25.29 -17.42
C ARG A 229 3.49 25.70 -16.08
N LEU A 230 4.29 25.72 -15.03
CA LEU A 230 3.86 26.13 -13.68
C LEU A 230 3.44 27.61 -13.68
N ILE A 231 4.17 28.51 -14.35
CA ILE A 231 3.81 29.91 -14.51
C ILE A 231 2.44 30.03 -15.20
N ASN A 232 2.27 29.36 -16.32
CA ASN A 232 1.05 29.45 -17.11
C ASN A 232 -0.17 28.88 -16.39
N LEU A 233 -0.04 27.68 -15.83
CA LEU A 233 -1.15 27.00 -15.16
C LEU A 233 -1.55 27.64 -13.83
N CYS A 234 -0.56 28.04 -13.02
CA CYS A 234 -0.79 28.49 -11.65
C CYS A 234 -0.77 30.03 -11.48
N GLY A 235 -0.33 30.77 -12.48
CA GLY A 235 -0.19 32.25 -12.39
C GLY A 235 0.87 32.71 -11.40
N ILE A 236 1.81 31.85 -11.05
CA ILE A 236 2.88 32.15 -10.08
C ILE A 236 4.07 32.82 -10.76
N THR A 237 4.88 33.50 -9.98
CA THR A 237 6.10 34.14 -10.50
C THR A 237 7.14 33.11 -10.90
N LYS A 238 8.06 33.48 -11.82
CA LYS A 238 9.17 32.61 -12.22
C LYS A 238 10.01 32.12 -11.05
N LYS A 239 10.20 32.98 -10.03
CA LYS A 239 10.93 32.62 -8.80
C LYS A 239 10.21 31.52 -8.02
N GLN A 240 8.90 31.61 -7.88
CA GLN A 240 8.09 30.59 -7.19
C GLN A 240 8.05 29.28 -7.98
N ALA A 241 7.84 29.36 -9.30
CA ALA A 241 7.84 28.18 -10.17
C ALA A 241 9.20 27.45 -10.15
N LYS A 242 10.31 28.20 -10.18
CA LYS A 242 11.64 27.64 -10.04
C LYS A 242 11.85 26.97 -8.67
N ALA A 243 11.43 27.62 -7.59
CA ALA A 243 11.56 27.06 -6.24
C ALA A 243 10.74 25.77 -6.09
N GLU A 244 9.51 25.72 -6.64
CA GLU A 244 8.69 24.50 -6.65
C GLU A 244 9.37 23.37 -7.44
N PHE A 245 9.94 23.70 -8.60
CA PHE A 245 10.67 22.75 -9.41
C PHE A 245 11.89 22.20 -8.69
N ASP A 246 12.75 23.08 -8.15
CA ASP A 246 13.98 22.70 -7.44
C ASP A 246 13.67 21.81 -6.23
N GLU A 247 12.64 22.15 -5.45
CA GLU A 247 12.21 21.32 -4.32
C GLU A 247 11.68 19.96 -4.77
N SER A 248 10.97 19.90 -5.90
CA SER A 248 10.48 18.65 -6.48
C SER A 248 11.63 17.71 -6.86
N ILE A 249 12.66 18.25 -7.50
CA ILE A 249 13.87 17.51 -7.86
C ILE A 249 14.63 17.05 -6.61
N SER A 250 14.77 17.95 -5.62
CA SER A 250 15.42 17.64 -4.34
C SER A 250 14.71 16.46 -3.63
N ARG A 251 13.38 16.44 -3.63
CA ARG A 251 12.60 15.32 -3.05
C ARG A 251 12.80 14.01 -3.78
N LEU A 252 12.84 14.00 -5.11
CA LEU A 252 13.15 12.80 -5.87
C LEU A 252 14.52 12.22 -5.49
N PHE A 253 15.56 13.07 -5.46
CA PHE A 253 16.89 12.64 -5.03
C PHE A 253 16.90 12.14 -3.59
N SER A 254 16.20 12.80 -2.68
CA SER A 254 16.10 12.41 -1.28
C SER A 254 15.45 11.03 -1.12
N TYR A 255 14.31 10.79 -1.74
CA TYR A 255 13.64 9.49 -1.65
C TYR A 255 14.39 8.39 -2.39
N ALA A 256 15.03 8.69 -3.52
CA ALA A 256 15.94 7.75 -4.17
C ALA A 256 17.08 7.33 -3.24
N ALA A 257 17.69 8.30 -2.52
CA ALA A 257 18.73 8.01 -1.54
C ALA A 257 18.23 7.19 -0.33
N TRP A 258 16.95 7.31 0.03
CA TRP A 258 16.34 6.52 1.10
C TRP A 258 15.95 5.10 0.67
N ALA A 259 15.65 4.86 -0.59
CA ALA A 259 15.13 3.59 -1.09
C ALA A 259 16.04 2.39 -0.79
N ASP A 260 17.37 2.59 -0.77
CA ASP A 260 18.35 1.55 -0.47
C ASP A 260 18.89 1.57 0.97
N LYS A 261 18.34 2.46 1.82
CA LYS A 261 18.77 2.66 3.21
C LYS A 261 17.67 2.39 4.23
N TYR A 262 16.48 2.10 3.76
CA TYR A 262 15.35 1.77 4.63
C TYR A 262 15.37 0.27 4.94
N ASP A 263 16.14 -0.08 5.96
CA ASP A 263 16.31 -1.44 6.42
C ASP A 263 15.23 -1.80 7.46
N GLY A 264 15.11 -3.11 7.73
CA GLY A 264 14.38 -3.61 8.89
C GLY A 264 15.14 -3.36 10.19
N ALA A 265 14.60 -3.87 11.28
CA ALA A 265 15.20 -3.80 12.60
C ALA A 265 15.32 -5.18 13.24
N VAL A 266 16.35 -5.33 14.09
CA VAL A 266 16.47 -6.46 15.00
C VAL A 266 16.25 -5.94 16.41
N HIS A 267 15.27 -6.52 17.11
CA HIS A 267 14.91 -6.12 18.47
C HIS A 267 15.54 -7.06 19.48
N SER A 268 16.02 -6.49 20.60
CA SER A 268 16.44 -7.25 21.78
C SER A 268 15.20 -7.46 22.68
N ALA A 269 14.78 -8.68 22.81
CA ALA A 269 13.67 -9.06 23.67
C ALA A 269 14.18 -9.96 24.83
N PRO A 270 13.51 -9.98 26.01
CA PRO A 270 14.00 -10.70 27.19
C PRO A 270 13.80 -12.22 27.14
N TYR A 271 13.42 -12.76 25.99
CA TYR A 271 13.27 -14.18 25.77
C TYR A 271 14.37 -14.74 24.85
N ARG A 272 14.57 -16.05 24.87
CA ARG A 272 15.55 -16.71 24.00
C ARG A 272 15.03 -16.74 22.56
N GLY A 273 15.52 -15.84 21.74
CA GLY A 273 15.11 -15.75 20.32
C GLY A 273 15.68 -14.52 19.64
N VAL A 274 15.35 -14.34 18.38
CA VAL A 274 15.65 -13.15 17.57
C VAL A 274 14.34 -12.62 17.04
N THR A 275 14.05 -11.35 17.31
CA THR A 275 12.90 -10.65 16.78
C THR A 275 13.36 -9.70 15.67
N MET A 276 12.78 -9.83 14.49
CA MET A 276 13.09 -9.00 13.34
C MET A 276 11.84 -8.29 12.85
N ALA A 277 11.95 -6.99 12.58
CA ALA A 277 10.96 -6.21 11.85
C ALA A 277 11.42 -6.06 10.40
N LEU A 278 10.68 -6.59 9.47
CA LEU A 278 10.98 -6.54 8.04
C LEU A 278 10.02 -5.59 7.33
N PRO A 279 10.51 -4.60 6.53
CA PRO A 279 9.66 -3.78 5.69
C PRO A 279 8.96 -4.63 4.63
N GLU A 280 7.66 -4.41 4.46
CA GLU A 280 6.85 -5.03 3.41
C GLU A 280 6.14 -3.97 2.57
N PRO A 281 5.91 -4.21 1.28
CA PRO A 281 5.11 -3.33 0.45
C PRO A 281 3.67 -3.20 1.00
N VAL A 282 3.18 -1.97 1.16
CA VAL A 282 1.79 -1.70 1.57
C VAL A 282 0.78 -2.24 0.54
N GLY A 283 1.18 -2.31 -0.73
CA GLY A 283 0.34 -2.75 -1.84
C GLY A 283 -0.04 -1.59 -2.75
N ILE A 284 -1.32 -1.43 -3.05
CA ILE A 284 -1.82 -0.40 -3.95
C ILE A 284 -2.20 0.84 -3.15
N LEU A 285 -1.60 1.98 -3.49
CA LEU A 285 -1.91 3.27 -2.90
C LEU A 285 -2.78 4.11 -3.84
N ALA A 286 -3.90 4.61 -3.32
CA ALA A 286 -4.69 5.63 -3.97
C ALA A 286 -4.28 7.00 -3.42
N GLN A 287 -3.84 7.89 -4.31
CA GLN A 287 -3.34 9.21 -3.94
C GLN A 287 -4.17 10.29 -4.61
N ILE A 288 -4.54 11.32 -3.85
CA ILE A 288 -5.25 12.50 -4.34
C ILE A 288 -4.29 13.67 -4.24
N ALA A 289 -3.82 14.16 -5.40
CA ALA A 289 -2.94 15.32 -5.45
C ALA A 289 -3.75 16.59 -5.17
N PRO A 290 -3.28 17.50 -4.30
CA PRO A 290 -3.89 18.80 -4.11
C PRO A 290 -3.65 19.71 -5.33
N GLU A 291 -4.51 20.72 -5.50
CA GLU A 291 -4.42 21.65 -6.65
C GLU A 291 -3.27 22.66 -6.53
N HIS A 292 -2.83 22.97 -5.30
CA HIS A 292 -1.71 23.88 -5.08
C HIS A 292 -0.37 23.17 -5.25
N SER A 293 0.62 23.87 -5.76
CA SER A 293 1.97 23.34 -6.04
C SER A 293 1.92 21.99 -6.76
N PRO A 294 1.32 21.90 -7.94
CA PRO A 294 0.91 20.64 -8.55
C PRO A 294 2.08 19.70 -8.83
N LEU A 295 3.24 20.21 -9.20
CA LEU A 295 4.43 19.38 -9.43
C LEU A 295 4.98 18.85 -8.10
N LEU A 296 5.22 19.73 -7.13
CA LEU A 296 5.77 19.37 -5.83
C LEU A 296 4.85 18.41 -5.08
N SER A 297 3.54 18.66 -5.10
CA SER A 297 2.55 17.79 -4.48
C SER A 297 2.53 16.40 -5.09
N THR A 298 2.54 16.31 -6.42
CA THR A 298 2.58 15.02 -7.13
C THR A 298 3.84 14.24 -6.82
N ILE A 299 5.01 14.88 -6.89
CA ILE A 299 6.30 14.23 -6.56
C ILE A 299 6.33 13.80 -5.09
N SER A 300 5.80 14.62 -4.18
CA SER A 300 5.76 14.30 -2.74
C SER A 300 4.89 13.09 -2.39
N LEU A 301 3.90 12.79 -3.22
CA LEU A 301 3.06 11.61 -3.09
C LEU A 301 3.69 10.38 -3.76
N ILE A 302 4.22 10.53 -4.97
CA ILE A 302 4.72 9.40 -5.77
C ILE A 302 6.09 8.92 -5.29
N ALA A 303 7.04 9.82 -5.04
CA ALA A 303 8.41 9.45 -4.73
C ALA A 303 8.54 8.54 -3.49
N PRO A 304 7.92 8.86 -2.33
CA PRO A 304 7.96 7.96 -1.17
C PRO A 304 7.21 6.64 -1.40
N ALA A 305 6.16 6.66 -2.24
CA ALA A 305 5.35 5.47 -2.50
C ALA A 305 6.09 4.42 -3.35
N ILE A 306 7.01 4.85 -4.21
CA ILE A 306 7.78 3.96 -5.09
C ILE A 306 9.22 3.71 -4.59
N ALA A 307 9.69 4.44 -3.58
CA ALA A 307 10.98 4.22 -2.92
C ALA A 307 10.97 2.99 -2.02
#